data_ab5e7c7697f987e880b008390f56646c
#
_entry.id   ab5e7c7697f987e880b008390f56646c
#
_cell.length_a   1.000
_cell.length_b   1.000
_cell.length_c   1.000
_cell.angle_alpha   90.00
_cell.angle_beta   90.00
_cell.angle_gamma   90.00
#
_symmetry.space_group_name_H-M   'P 1'
#
loop_
_entity.id
_entity.type
_entity.pdbx_description
1 polymer ?
#
loop_
_entity_poly.entity_id
_entity_poly.type
_entity_poly.pdbx_seq_one_letter_code
_entity_poly.pdbx_strand_id
1 'polypeptide(L)'
;MLKRIVISLFLLIFGFVLSYFNFNELYSKAAFLIAFILCGYSVVFAGLKSLANIFKGRFSKIFDENVLMSIACFGAFALGEWAEAAAIMVFYMIGEYFNDLAITRSKDAIKELVALRPRTALLLKGGICQEVLASEVKIGDEIELRAGMRVALDSEVISGKAFVDTSAITGESLPREVKNGDILLAGFVLKDGTLRAKASACESQSALARISKLIEHASANKSPHERFISRFARVYTPVVVILAGLIAFILPFIFAGGFEVWANRALIFLVISCPCALVISVPLAFFAGIGAASKSGILIRSSAVLSTLARSKSFIFDKTGTLTKGVFSLNSVCSDKLSDKDFIAHAAHATSSSNHPVAKSLGAAHAKMQPDCKLCGKYECNELSGLGVRAKSSSDELLAGNAKLMKDCSISDFEYSCEHEGSIIHLALNGRYKGHALLGDELKSGAKEMIEGLRNAGINTLMLTGDNEIAAKAVAKELGIDRFYAGLLPEQKLELLERELGGGVVAFVGDGINDAAALARADVGIAINAQDVAASAADVVIINSDIRALSKAFGIAKRSRGIAWENITFALGSKIVIMVLGAVGLAGIWAAVFADVGVSLLCVLNAIRAGRK
;
A
#
# COMPACT_ATOMS: atom_id res chain seq x y z
N MET A 1 16.84 -1.73 -28.10
CA MET A 1 16.01 -2.88 -28.42
C MET A 1 15.15 -2.62 -29.66
N LEU A 2 14.29 -1.60 -29.68
CA LEU A 2 13.36 -1.31 -30.81
C LEU A 2 14.04 -1.27 -32.19
N LYS A 3 15.15 -0.55 -32.35
CA LYS A 3 15.87 -0.46 -33.66
C LYS A 3 16.26 -1.84 -34.22
N ARG A 4 16.72 -2.76 -33.36
CA ARG A 4 17.10 -4.12 -33.78
C ARG A 4 15.87 -4.92 -34.23
N ILE A 5 14.75 -4.83 -33.48
CA ILE A 5 13.50 -5.50 -33.83
C ILE A 5 13.00 -5.03 -35.19
N VAL A 6 13.00 -3.70 -35.44
CA VAL A 6 12.56 -3.13 -36.72
C VAL A 6 13.43 -3.62 -37.88
N ILE A 7 14.76 -3.63 -37.71
CA ILE A 7 15.69 -4.12 -38.75
C ILE A 7 15.47 -5.62 -39.00
N SER A 8 15.34 -6.43 -37.93
CA SER A 8 15.13 -7.87 -38.07
C SER A 8 13.77 -8.21 -38.69
N LEU A 9 12.72 -7.44 -38.37
CA LEU A 9 11.41 -7.59 -38.98
C LEU A 9 11.45 -7.25 -40.49
N PHE A 10 12.18 -6.18 -40.84
CA PHE A 10 12.41 -5.84 -42.25
C PHE A 10 13.17 -6.96 -42.99
N LEU A 11 14.24 -7.49 -42.41
CA LEU A 11 15.00 -8.61 -42.98
C LEU A 11 14.17 -9.89 -43.07
N LEU A 12 13.29 -10.17 -42.11
CA LEU A 12 12.37 -11.30 -42.16
C LEU A 12 11.41 -11.15 -43.32
N ILE A 13 10.76 -9.98 -43.48
CA ILE A 13 9.86 -9.69 -44.62
C ILE A 13 10.62 -9.76 -45.95
N PHE A 14 11.81 -9.18 -46.01
CA PHE A 14 12.67 -9.21 -47.19
C PHE A 14 13.06 -10.65 -47.59
N GLY A 15 13.40 -11.50 -46.62
CA GLY A 15 13.69 -12.91 -46.82
C GLY A 15 12.47 -13.66 -47.41
N PHE A 16 11.24 -13.36 -46.94
CA PHE A 16 10.01 -13.91 -47.53
C PHE A 16 9.77 -13.43 -48.96
N VAL A 17 9.99 -12.14 -49.25
CA VAL A 17 9.86 -11.59 -50.61
C VAL A 17 10.85 -12.28 -51.54
N LEU A 18 12.10 -12.45 -51.16
CA LEU A 18 13.11 -13.16 -51.96
C LEU A 18 12.69 -14.63 -52.20
N SER A 19 12.16 -15.30 -51.20
CA SER A 19 11.68 -16.68 -51.31
C SER A 19 10.46 -16.77 -52.25
N TYR A 20 9.49 -15.83 -52.17
CA TYR A 20 8.30 -15.80 -52.98
C TYR A 20 8.60 -15.58 -54.49
N PHE A 21 9.60 -14.72 -54.78
CA PHE A 21 10.02 -14.44 -56.15
C PHE A 21 11.03 -15.45 -56.71
N ASN A 22 11.29 -16.57 -56.00
CA ASN A 22 12.23 -17.63 -56.41
C ASN A 22 13.65 -17.12 -56.71
N PHE A 23 14.09 -16.06 -55.96
CA PHE A 23 15.50 -15.67 -56.00
C PHE A 23 16.33 -16.80 -55.41
N ASN A 24 17.67 -16.73 -55.66
CA ASN A 24 18.61 -17.73 -55.14
C ASN A 24 18.36 -17.97 -53.62
N GLU A 25 18.09 -19.22 -53.30
CA GLU A 25 17.78 -19.67 -51.92
C GLU A 25 18.82 -19.26 -50.87
N LEU A 26 20.06 -19.05 -51.33
CA LEU A 26 21.12 -18.57 -50.44
C LEU A 26 20.87 -17.17 -49.89
N TYR A 27 20.26 -16.25 -50.67
CA TYR A 27 19.99 -14.88 -50.21
C TYR A 27 18.84 -14.84 -49.19
N SER A 28 17.79 -15.64 -49.41
CA SER A 28 16.68 -15.73 -48.44
C SER A 28 17.15 -16.35 -47.12
N LYS A 29 17.92 -17.44 -47.17
CA LYS A 29 18.53 -18.07 -46.00
C LYS A 29 19.46 -17.12 -45.26
N ALA A 30 20.29 -16.35 -45.97
CA ALA A 30 21.16 -15.34 -45.37
C ALA A 30 20.37 -14.23 -44.65
N ALA A 31 19.24 -13.74 -45.28
CA ALA A 31 18.37 -12.73 -44.67
C ALA A 31 17.75 -13.24 -43.36
N PHE A 32 17.23 -14.48 -43.36
CA PHE A 32 16.67 -15.10 -42.17
C PHE A 32 17.73 -15.30 -41.06
N LEU A 33 18.93 -15.75 -41.41
CA LEU A 33 20.03 -15.93 -40.45
C LEU A 33 20.45 -14.61 -39.82
N ILE A 34 20.57 -13.53 -40.63
CA ILE A 34 20.94 -12.21 -40.09
C ILE A 34 19.82 -11.67 -39.17
N ALA A 35 18.54 -11.83 -39.55
CA ALA A 35 17.41 -11.46 -38.71
C ALA A 35 17.43 -12.20 -37.37
N PHE A 36 17.70 -13.51 -37.39
CA PHE A 36 17.85 -14.34 -36.19
C PHE A 36 19.01 -13.87 -35.31
N ILE A 37 20.19 -13.64 -35.88
CA ILE A 37 21.38 -13.21 -35.11
C ILE A 37 21.13 -11.85 -34.44
N LEU A 38 20.55 -10.88 -35.14
CA LEU A 38 20.30 -9.54 -34.64
C LEU A 38 19.33 -9.53 -33.44
N CYS A 39 18.29 -10.34 -33.47
CA CYS A 39 17.33 -10.46 -32.37
C CYS A 39 17.76 -11.50 -31.34
N GLY A 40 18.28 -12.65 -31.78
CA GLY A 40 18.44 -13.84 -30.97
C GLY A 40 19.75 -13.92 -30.18
N TYR A 41 20.80 -13.15 -30.53
CA TYR A 41 22.10 -13.31 -29.87
C TYR A 41 22.02 -13.20 -28.35
N SER A 42 21.19 -12.28 -27.79
CA SER A 42 21.03 -12.09 -26.34
C SER A 42 20.32 -13.28 -25.68
N VAL A 43 19.33 -13.84 -26.35
CA VAL A 43 18.56 -15.00 -25.88
C VAL A 43 19.42 -16.26 -25.90
N VAL A 44 20.11 -16.50 -27.03
CA VAL A 44 21.02 -17.64 -27.20
C VAL A 44 22.17 -17.58 -26.18
N PHE A 45 22.77 -16.39 -26.00
CA PHE A 45 23.83 -16.23 -25.03
C PHE A 45 23.35 -16.45 -23.58
N ALA A 46 22.14 -15.96 -23.24
CA ALA A 46 21.53 -16.22 -21.94
C ALA A 46 21.24 -17.72 -21.76
N GLY A 47 20.70 -18.38 -22.79
CA GLY A 47 20.46 -19.82 -22.79
C GLY A 47 21.75 -20.63 -22.59
N LEU A 48 22.82 -20.32 -23.30
CA LEU A 48 24.14 -20.96 -23.12
C LEU A 48 24.69 -20.76 -21.71
N LYS A 49 24.52 -19.55 -21.14
CA LYS A 49 24.91 -19.25 -19.76
C LYS A 49 24.09 -20.07 -18.75
N SER A 50 22.81 -20.28 -19.01
CA SER A 50 21.94 -21.14 -18.18
C SER A 50 22.34 -22.61 -18.29
N LEU A 51 22.66 -23.09 -19.48
CA LEU A 51 23.19 -24.46 -19.67
C LEU A 51 24.54 -24.65 -18.94
N ALA A 52 25.40 -23.63 -18.86
CA ALA A 52 26.63 -23.70 -18.09
C ALA A 52 26.43 -23.96 -16.58
N ASN A 53 25.20 -23.77 -16.05
CA ASN A 53 24.85 -24.13 -14.68
C ASN A 53 24.84 -25.65 -14.45
N ILE A 54 24.81 -26.48 -15.50
CA ILE A 54 25.01 -27.94 -15.43
C ILE A 54 26.32 -28.25 -14.74
N PHE A 55 27.40 -27.62 -15.19
CA PHE A 55 28.75 -27.81 -14.63
C PHE A 55 28.88 -27.31 -13.18
N LYS A 56 27.93 -26.49 -12.71
CA LYS A 56 27.87 -25.96 -11.34
C LYS A 56 26.91 -26.75 -10.43
N GLY A 57 26.35 -27.88 -10.90
CA GLY A 57 25.42 -28.73 -10.14
C GLY A 57 24.06 -28.07 -9.81
N ARG A 58 23.71 -26.98 -10.51
CA ARG A 58 22.48 -26.21 -10.26
C ARG A 58 21.38 -26.56 -11.26
N PHE A 59 20.95 -27.81 -11.27
CA PHE A 59 19.98 -28.36 -12.24
C PHE A 59 18.67 -27.57 -12.32
N SER A 60 18.20 -26.99 -11.22
CA SER A 60 16.95 -26.21 -11.20
C SER A 60 17.00 -24.86 -11.93
N LYS A 61 18.18 -24.43 -12.43
CA LYS A 61 18.40 -23.18 -13.17
C LYS A 61 18.80 -23.40 -14.63
N ILE A 62 18.75 -24.62 -15.10
CA ILE A 62 19.16 -24.98 -16.47
C ILE A 62 18.04 -24.66 -17.45
N PHE A 63 16.81 -25.08 -17.09
CA PHE A 63 15.65 -24.97 -17.97
C PHE A 63 14.92 -23.66 -17.71
N ASP A 64 15.40 -22.59 -18.34
CA ASP A 64 14.70 -21.31 -18.43
C ASP A 64 14.10 -21.12 -19.85
N GLU A 65 13.34 -20.04 -20.01
CA GLU A 65 12.69 -19.70 -21.29
C GLU A 65 13.69 -19.50 -22.42
N ASN A 66 14.88 -18.94 -22.13
CA ASN A 66 15.92 -18.70 -23.12
C ASN A 66 16.48 -20.01 -23.68
N VAL A 67 16.63 -21.03 -22.85
CA VAL A 67 17.06 -22.38 -23.25
C VAL A 67 16.01 -23.03 -24.14
N LEU A 68 14.73 -22.97 -23.76
CA LEU A 68 13.62 -23.50 -24.58
C LEU A 68 13.58 -22.86 -25.96
N MET A 69 13.63 -21.52 -26.01
CA MET A 69 13.62 -20.78 -27.27
C MET A 69 14.85 -21.09 -28.14
N SER A 70 16.03 -21.21 -27.51
CA SER A 70 17.24 -21.59 -28.24
C SER A 70 17.13 -23.01 -28.84
N ILE A 71 16.65 -23.99 -28.06
CA ILE A 71 16.44 -25.37 -28.57
C ILE A 71 15.44 -25.36 -29.73
N ALA A 72 14.33 -24.63 -29.60
CA ALA A 72 13.31 -24.55 -30.65
C ALA A 72 13.88 -23.94 -31.95
N CYS A 73 14.63 -22.83 -31.87
CA CYS A 73 15.23 -22.20 -33.03
C CYS A 73 16.31 -23.06 -33.69
N PHE A 74 17.23 -23.64 -32.92
CA PHE A 74 18.25 -24.53 -33.48
C PHE A 74 17.64 -25.80 -34.08
N GLY A 75 16.58 -26.34 -33.47
CA GLY A 75 15.82 -27.45 -34.03
C GLY A 75 15.16 -27.09 -35.35
N ALA A 76 14.55 -25.92 -35.48
CA ALA A 76 13.97 -25.44 -36.72
C ALA A 76 15.04 -25.27 -37.83
N PHE A 77 16.21 -24.71 -37.50
CA PHE A 77 17.33 -24.66 -38.45
C PHE A 77 17.80 -26.04 -38.88
N ALA A 78 17.86 -27.03 -37.98
CA ALA A 78 18.25 -28.40 -38.30
C ALA A 78 17.26 -29.12 -39.21
N LEU A 79 15.96 -28.77 -39.15
CA LEU A 79 14.92 -29.25 -40.04
C LEU A 79 14.84 -28.47 -41.40
N GLY A 80 15.67 -27.45 -41.59
CA GLY A 80 15.67 -26.63 -42.80
C GLY A 80 14.65 -25.49 -42.80
N GLU A 81 13.94 -25.26 -41.68
CA GLU A 81 12.89 -24.25 -41.53
C GLU A 81 13.47 -22.89 -41.09
N TRP A 82 14.28 -22.27 -41.98
CA TRP A 82 15.02 -21.03 -41.68
C TRP A 82 14.14 -19.84 -41.40
N ALA A 83 13.02 -19.71 -42.15
CA ALA A 83 12.05 -18.64 -41.96
C ALA A 83 11.39 -18.73 -40.59
N GLU A 84 11.02 -19.94 -40.15
CA GLU A 84 10.37 -20.19 -38.90
C GLU A 84 11.30 -19.91 -37.70
N ALA A 85 12.56 -20.36 -37.78
CA ALA A 85 13.57 -20.07 -36.76
C ALA A 85 13.76 -18.55 -36.56
N ALA A 86 13.85 -17.79 -37.64
CA ALA A 86 13.97 -16.33 -37.57
C ALA A 86 12.70 -15.68 -37.04
N ALA A 87 11.53 -16.14 -37.47
CA ALA A 87 10.24 -15.62 -37.06
C ALA A 87 10.00 -15.82 -35.54
N ILE A 88 10.26 -17.02 -35.01
CA ILE A 88 10.15 -17.33 -33.57
C ILE A 88 10.93 -16.28 -32.77
N MET A 89 12.18 -16.01 -33.14
CA MET A 89 13.04 -15.09 -32.41
C MET A 89 12.62 -13.63 -32.52
N VAL A 90 12.19 -13.19 -33.72
CA VAL A 90 11.71 -11.82 -33.95
C VAL A 90 10.43 -11.56 -33.16
N PHE A 91 9.45 -12.46 -33.23
CA PHE A 91 8.20 -12.29 -32.48
C PHE A 91 8.39 -12.42 -30.98
N TYR A 92 9.27 -13.32 -30.51
CA TYR A 92 9.64 -13.37 -29.10
C TYR A 92 10.21 -12.03 -28.61
N MET A 93 11.13 -11.43 -29.38
CA MET A 93 11.72 -10.13 -29.01
C MET A 93 10.72 -8.97 -29.08
N ILE A 94 9.72 -9.04 -29.97
CA ILE A 94 8.60 -8.09 -29.98
C ILE A 94 7.80 -8.22 -28.68
N GLY A 95 7.49 -9.44 -28.28
CA GLY A 95 6.79 -9.73 -27.01
C GLY A 95 7.56 -9.18 -25.81
N GLU A 96 8.85 -9.47 -25.71
CA GLU A 96 9.72 -8.97 -24.64
C GLU A 96 9.80 -7.43 -24.63
N TYR A 97 9.85 -6.77 -25.77
CA TYR A 97 9.85 -5.31 -25.85
C TYR A 97 8.56 -4.71 -25.26
N PHE A 98 7.40 -5.24 -25.62
CA PHE A 98 6.12 -4.77 -25.06
C PHE A 98 6.01 -5.05 -23.55
N ASN A 99 6.56 -6.17 -23.10
CA ASN A 99 6.63 -6.53 -21.69
C ASN A 99 7.49 -5.55 -20.90
N ASP A 100 8.70 -5.27 -21.37
CA ASP A 100 9.59 -4.28 -20.76
C ASP A 100 8.96 -2.89 -20.72
N LEU A 101 8.27 -2.50 -21.79
CA LEU A 101 7.56 -1.22 -21.85
C LEU A 101 6.44 -1.14 -20.80
N ALA A 102 5.65 -2.19 -20.64
CA ALA A 102 4.57 -2.26 -19.67
C ALA A 102 5.08 -2.22 -18.22
N ILE A 103 6.15 -2.97 -17.93
CA ILE A 103 6.79 -2.99 -16.60
C ILE A 103 7.38 -1.61 -16.29
N THR A 104 8.08 -1.01 -17.26
CA THR A 104 8.71 0.31 -17.08
C THR A 104 7.65 1.38 -16.81
N ARG A 105 6.58 1.45 -17.60
CA ARG A 105 5.47 2.41 -17.37
C ARG A 105 4.80 2.22 -16.01
N SER A 106 4.64 0.99 -15.56
CA SER A 106 4.07 0.71 -14.24
C SER A 106 4.99 1.17 -13.11
N LYS A 107 6.31 0.98 -13.27
CA LYS A 107 7.32 1.45 -12.31
C LYS A 107 7.50 2.97 -12.33
N ASP A 108 7.39 3.60 -13.50
CA ASP A 108 7.56 5.05 -13.64
C ASP A 108 6.43 5.82 -12.95
N ALA A 109 5.19 5.33 -12.97
CA ALA A 109 4.09 5.89 -12.19
C ALA A 109 4.38 5.91 -10.66
N ILE A 110 5.19 4.97 -10.18
CA ILE A 110 5.63 4.91 -8.79
C ILE A 110 6.84 5.85 -8.58
N LYS A 111 7.77 5.92 -9.55
CA LYS A 111 8.94 6.81 -9.49
C LYS A 111 8.58 8.30 -9.54
N GLU A 112 7.50 8.68 -10.21
CA GLU A 112 7.02 10.07 -10.22
C GLU A 112 6.76 10.59 -8.80
N LEU A 113 6.27 9.75 -7.88
CA LEU A 113 6.10 10.12 -6.47
C LEU A 113 7.44 10.39 -5.76
N VAL A 114 8.48 9.62 -6.10
CA VAL A 114 9.84 9.82 -5.55
C VAL A 114 10.52 11.04 -6.15
N ALA A 115 10.27 11.34 -7.43
CA ALA A 115 10.80 12.52 -8.12
C ALA A 115 10.23 13.86 -7.59
N LEU A 116 9.18 13.80 -6.76
CA LEU A 116 8.61 14.97 -6.10
C LEU A 116 9.51 15.57 -4.99
N ARG A 117 10.64 14.95 -4.68
CA ARG A 117 11.52 15.36 -3.58
C ARG A 117 12.34 16.61 -3.94
N PRO A 118 12.11 17.76 -3.28
CA PRO A 118 12.96 18.94 -3.48
C PRO A 118 14.37 18.68 -2.97
N ARG A 119 15.35 19.15 -3.68
CA ARG A 119 16.77 19.02 -3.29
C ARG A 119 17.24 20.16 -2.38
N THR A 120 16.56 21.30 -2.42
CA THR A 120 16.92 22.52 -1.69
C THR A 120 15.78 22.99 -0.80
N ALA A 121 16.12 23.75 0.24
CA ALA A 121 15.21 24.45 1.14
C ALA A 121 15.72 25.86 1.39
N LEU A 122 14.83 26.82 1.67
CA LEU A 122 15.20 28.16 2.10
C LEU A 122 15.35 28.19 3.63
N LEU A 123 16.57 28.16 4.10
CA LEU A 123 16.91 28.21 5.52
C LEU A 123 16.94 29.67 5.98
N LEU A 124 16.25 29.97 7.09
CA LEU A 124 16.22 31.30 7.70
C LEU A 124 17.23 31.34 8.87
N LYS A 125 18.35 32.04 8.70
CA LYS A 125 19.33 32.27 9.77
C LYS A 125 19.56 33.77 9.96
N GLY A 126 19.34 34.26 11.19
CA GLY A 126 19.57 35.69 11.52
C GLY A 126 18.75 36.66 10.67
N GLY A 127 17.56 36.26 10.18
CA GLY A 127 16.71 37.11 9.33
C GLY A 127 17.07 37.08 7.84
N ILE A 128 18.10 36.31 7.42
CA ILE A 128 18.51 36.15 6.02
C ILE A 128 18.08 34.76 5.54
N CYS A 129 17.38 34.72 4.39
CA CYS A 129 17.03 33.47 3.71
C CYS A 129 18.18 33.02 2.81
N GLN A 130 18.67 31.85 3.04
CA GLN A 130 19.71 31.21 2.22
C GLN A 130 19.18 29.88 1.66
N GLU A 131 19.37 29.66 0.36
CA GLU A 131 19.07 28.39 -0.25
C GLU A 131 20.19 27.40 0.10
N VAL A 132 19.82 26.29 0.74
CA VAL A 132 20.73 25.22 1.16
C VAL A 132 20.21 23.88 0.68
N LEU A 133 21.05 22.84 0.67
CA LEU A 133 20.59 21.48 0.41
C LEU A 133 19.64 21.03 1.53
N ALA A 134 18.55 20.35 1.18
CA ALA A 134 17.59 19.84 2.17
C ALA A 134 18.26 18.91 3.20
N SER A 135 19.35 18.21 2.82
CA SER A 135 20.15 17.37 3.71
C SER A 135 20.94 18.13 4.77
N GLU A 136 21.16 19.43 4.60
CA GLU A 136 21.91 20.28 5.54
C GLU A 136 21.01 20.89 6.62
N VAL A 137 19.69 20.89 6.40
CA VAL A 137 18.70 21.40 7.36
C VAL A 137 18.55 20.43 8.52
N LYS A 138 18.69 20.95 9.75
CA LYS A 138 18.57 20.17 10.99
C LYS A 138 17.17 20.31 11.60
N ILE A 139 16.80 19.34 12.42
CA ILE A 139 15.57 19.43 13.22
C ILE A 139 15.65 20.69 14.11
N GLY A 140 14.60 21.50 14.02
CA GLY A 140 14.51 22.75 14.76
C GLY A 140 14.93 24.00 13.99
N ASP A 141 15.54 23.86 12.82
CA ASP A 141 15.86 24.97 11.94
C ASP A 141 14.58 25.60 11.35
N GLU A 142 14.61 26.92 11.17
CA GLU A 142 13.51 27.65 10.55
C GLU A 142 13.69 27.72 9.03
N ILE A 143 12.64 27.41 8.30
CA ILE A 143 12.59 27.48 6.83
C ILE A 143 11.50 28.41 6.37
N GLU A 144 11.74 29.11 5.27
CA GLU A 144 10.76 29.95 4.60
C GLU A 144 10.20 29.21 3.37
N LEU A 145 8.90 29.24 3.21
CA LEU A 145 8.18 28.65 2.09
C LEU A 145 7.40 29.73 1.37
N ARG A 146 7.54 29.84 0.06
CA ARG A 146 6.88 30.84 -0.81
C ARG A 146 5.91 30.14 -1.77
N ALA A 147 4.96 30.92 -2.29
CA ALA A 147 4.03 30.44 -3.31
C ALA A 147 4.77 29.75 -4.47
N GLY A 148 4.28 28.60 -4.90
CA GLY A 148 4.90 27.73 -5.91
C GLY A 148 6.01 26.81 -5.40
N MET A 149 6.53 27.03 -4.19
CA MET A 149 7.56 26.16 -3.63
C MET A 149 6.96 24.85 -3.11
N ARG A 150 7.77 23.81 -3.21
CA ARG A 150 7.48 22.51 -2.63
C ARG A 150 8.19 22.37 -1.29
N VAL A 151 7.47 21.87 -0.28
CA VAL A 151 8.00 21.60 1.06
C VAL A 151 9.08 20.52 0.98
N ALA A 152 10.30 20.84 1.42
CA ALA A 152 11.44 19.92 1.34
C ALA A 152 11.52 18.92 2.49
N LEU A 153 11.04 19.33 3.68
CA LEU A 153 11.14 18.57 4.94
C LEU A 153 9.82 18.66 5.69
N ASP A 154 9.51 17.61 6.45
CA ASP A 154 8.38 17.68 7.37
C ASP A 154 8.62 18.82 8.37
N SER A 155 7.64 19.70 8.53
CA SER A 155 7.80 20.96 9.26
C SER A 155 6.51 21.38 9.95
N GLU A 156 6.60 22.17 11.02
CA GLU A 156 5.47 22.78 11.71
C GLU A 156 5.42 24.27 11.38
N VAL A 157 4.26 24.79 11.00
CA VAL A 157 4.07 26.22 10.68
C VAL A 157 4.22 27.05 11.95
N ILE A 158 5.17 28.00 11.95
CA ILE A 158 5.39 28.95 13.07
C ILE A 158 4.60 30.24 12.83
N SER A 159 4.56 30.71 11.57
CA SER A 159 3.84 31.93 11.23
C SER A 159 3.40 31.97 9.78
N GLY A 160 2.31 32.69 9.52
CA GLY A 160 1.70 32.82 8.20
C GLY A 160 0.43 31.98 8.06
N LYS A 161 -0.23 32.16 6.90
CA LYS A 161 -1.44 31.45 6.49
C LYS A 161 -1.38 31.30 4.98
N ALA A 162 -1.65 30.11 4.47
CA ALA A 162 -1.56 29.81 3.05
C ALA A 162 -2.41 28.60 2.66
N PHE A 163 -2.71 28.45 1.37
CA PHE A 163 -3.25 27.22 0.81
C PHE A 163 -2.14 26.33 0.28
N VAL A 164 -2.19 25.05 0.64
CA VAL A 164 -1.25 24.02 0.18
C VAL A 164 -1.97 22.94 -0.62
N ASP A 165 -1.34 22.56 -1.74
CA ASP A 165 -1.75 21.43 -2.54
C ASP A 165 -1.10 20.16 -1.96
N THR A 166 -1.92 19.29 -1.47
CA THR A 166 -1.52 18.03 -0.84
C THR A 166 -1.69 16.85 -1.78
N SER A 167 -2.27 17.06 -2.98
CA SER A 167 -2.73 16.03 -3.91
C SER A 167 -1.69 15.00 -4.28
N ALA A 168 -0.43 15.41 -4.38
CA ALA A 168 0.67 14.51 -4.75
C ALA A 168 0.97 13.44 -3.68
N ILE A 169 0.62 13.68 -2.41
CA ILE A 169 0.92 12.79 -1.28
C ILE A 169 -0.36 12.20 -0.69
N THR A 170 -1.37 13.04 -0.43
CA THR A 170 -2.62 12.60 0.20
C THR A 170 -3.68 12.12 -0.79
N GLY A 171 -3.53 12.47 -2.08
CA GLY A 171 -4.52 12.20 -3.11
C GLY A 171 -5.76 13.11 -3.07
N GLU A 172 -5.77 14.13 -2.19
CA GLU A 172 -6.86 15.11 -2.08
C GLU A 172 -6.71 16.17 -3.16
N SER A 173 -7.76 16.38 -3.96
CA SER A 173 -7.72 17.36 -5.08
C SER A 173 -7.93 18.80 -4.66
N LEU A 174 -8.49 19.05 -3.48
CA LEU A 174 -8.76 20.40 -2.98
C LEU A 174 -7.56 20.90 -2.15
N PRO A 175 -7.07 22.12 -2.40
CA PRO A 175 -6.04 22.72 -1.56
C PRO A 175 -6.53 22.88 -0.12
N ARG A 176 -5.65 22.57 0.83
CA ARG A 176 -5.91 22.71 2.27
C ARG A 176 -5.36 24.02 2.78
N GLU A 177 -6.15 24.74 3.57
CA GLU A 177 -5.67 25.90 4.31
C GLU A 177 -4.81 25.46 5.50
N VAL A 178 -3.64 26.09 5.66
CA VAL A 178 -2.70 25.85 6.77
C VAL A 178 -2.39 27.14 7.50
N LYS A 179 -2.26 27.04 8.81
CA LYS A 179 -2.03 28.14 9.75
C LYS A 179 -1.00 27.73 10.81
N ASN A 180 -0.67 28.66 11.71
CA ASN A 180 0.26 28.42 12.81
C ASN A 180 -0.13 27.17 13.63
N GLY A 181 0.84 26.29 13.87
CA GLY A 181 0.70 25.00 14.56
C GLY A 181 0.33 23.82 13.64
N ASP A 182 0.02 24.07 12.35
CA ASP A 182 -0.28 22.99 11.42
C ASP A 182 1.01 22.31 10.89
N ILE A 183 0.92 21.02 10.61
CA ILE A 183 2.02 20.23 10.09
C ILE A 183 2.00 20.21 8.57
N LEU A 184 3.16 20.50 7.98
CA LEU A 184 3.44 20.41 6.56
C LEU A 184 4.31 19.18 6.31
N LEU A 185 3.84 18.29 5.44
CA LEU A 185 4.65 17.13 5.02
C LEU A 185 5.53 17.52 3.81
N ALA A 186 6.72 16.95 3.77
CA ALA A 186 7.60 17.07 2.62
C ALA A 186 6.87 16.61 1.34
N GLY A 187 6.93 17.45 0.30
CA GLY A 187 6.24 17.19 -0.97
C GLY A 187 4.95 18.01 -1.20
N PHE A 188 4.37 18.62 -0.17
CA PHE A 188 3.26 19.59 -0.34
C PHE A 188 3.73 20.78 -1.17
N VAL A 189 2.83 21.42 -1.91
CA VAL A 189 3.14 22.60 -2.73
C VAL A 189 2.35 23.80 -2.22
N LEU A 190 3.04 24.87 -1.87
CA LEU A 190 2.40 26.13 -1.48
C LEU A 190 1.76 26.75 -2.72
N LYS A 191 0.45 27.04 -2.67
CA LYS A 191 -0.27 27.67 -3.78
C LYS A 191 -0.22 29.19 -3.73
N ASP A 192 -0.27 29.75 -2.54
CA ASP A 192 -0.27 31.18 -2.28
C ASP A 192 0.48 31.52 -0.98
N GLY A 193 0.68 32.81 -0.71
CA GLY A 193 1.24 33.29 0.54
C GLY A 193 2.71 32.95 0.77
N THR A 194 3.14 33.22 2.00
CA THR A 194 4.46 32.86 2.53
C THR A 194 4.29 32.32 3.93
N LEU A 195 4.94 31.21 4.21
CA LEU A 195 4.95 30.55 5.52
C LEU A 195 6.36 30.53 6.08
N ARG A 196 6.48 30.65 7.39
CA ARG A 196 7.66 30.23 8.14
C ARG A 196 7.31 28.98 8.89
N ALA A 197 8.17 27.99 8.78
CA ALA A 197 7.95 26.68 9.40
C ALA A 197 9.26 26.20 10.05
N LYS A 198 9.13 25.41 11.09
CA LYS A 198 10.24 24.78 11.81
C LYS A 198 10.36 23.34 11.37
N ALA A 199 11.54 22.92 10.93
CA ALA A 199 11.79 21.54 10.52
C ALA A 199 11.57 20.59 11.70
N SER A 200 10.65 19.64 11.54
CA SER A 200 10.32 18.60 12.54
C SER A 200 11.05 17.29 12.28
N ALA A 201 11.55 17.06 11.06
CA ALA A 201 12.32 15.90 10.68
C ALA A 201 13.47 16.28 9.75
N CYS A 202 14.57 15.52 9.77
CA CYS A 202 15.62 15.65 8.76
C CYS A 202 15.19 14.99 7.43
N GLU A 203 15.87 15.34 6.33
CA GLU A 203 15.54 14.88 4.99
C GLU A 203 15.36 13.35 4.89
N SER A 204 16.27 12.58 5.51
CA SER A 204 16.24 11.11 5.48
C SER A 204 15.09 10.48 6.27
N GLN A 205 14.45 11.24 7.15
CA GLN A 205 13.32 10.84 8.00
C GLN A 205 12.00 11.48 7.58
N SER A 206 12.00 12.33 6.55
CA SER A 206 10.80 12.97 6.03
C SER A 206 9.78 11.95 5.50
N ALA A 207 8.50 12.34 5.44
CA ALA A 207 7.42 11.51 4.89
C ALA A 207 7.78 11.00 3.48
N LEU A 208 8.30 11.86 2.61
CA LEU A 208 8.76 11.48 1.27
C LEU A 208 9.92 10.48 1.26
N ALA A 209 10.87 10.58 2.20
CA ALA A 209 11.98 9.63 2.30
C ALA A 209 11.48 8.25 2.76
N ARG A 210 10.53 8.21 3.69
CA ARG A 210 9.87 6.98 4.15
C ARG A 210 9.08 6.33 3.02
N ILE A 211 8.30 7.12 2.28
CA ILE A 211 7.56 6.67 1.08
C ILE A 211 8.53 6.05 0.06
N SER A 212 9.64 6.73 -0.22
CA SER A 212 10.66 6.26 -1.15
C SER A 212 11.25 4.90 -0.74
N LYS A 213 11.60 4.73 0.53
CA LYS A 213 12.10 3.46 1.08
C LYS A 213 11.05 2.34 1.01
N LEU A 214 9.79 2.64 1.35
CA LEU A 214 8.70 1.65 1.25
C LEU A 214 8.49 1.18 -0.19
N ILE A 215 8.56 2.09 -1.15
CA ILE A 215 8.45 1.79 -2.59
C ILE A 215 9.64 0.93 -3.06
N GLU A 216 10.86 1.24 -2.63
CA GLU A 216 12.05 0.48 -2.96
C GLU A 216 11.97 -0.96 -2.41
N HIS A 217 11.54 -1.11 -1.16
CA HIS A 217 11.29 -2.41 -0.54
C HIS A 217 10.10 -3.17 -1.17
N ALA A 218 9.11 -2.45 -1.72
CA ALA A 218 7.97 -3.07 -2.39
C ALA A 218 8.38 -3.95 -3.58
N SER A 219 9.47 -3.60 -4.24
CA SER A 219 10.00 -4.37 -5.37
C SER A 219 10.78 -5.62 -4.96
N ALA A 220 11.22 -5.73 -3.70
CA ALA A 220 12.09 -6.82 -3.25
C ALA A 220 11.34 -8.08 -2.81
N ASN A 221 10.14 -7.94 -2.25
CA ASN A 221 9.36 -9.03 -1.68
C ASN A 221 8.30 -9.56 -2.65
N LYS A 222 8.54 -10.75 -3.20
CA LYS A 222 7.63 -11.42 -4.14
C LYS A 222 6.33 -11.89 -3.45
N SER A 223 5.19 -11.67 -4.13
CA SER A 223 3.90 -12.17 -3.69
C SER A 223 3.84 -13.71 -3.64
N PRO A 224 2.89 -14.31 -2.89
CA PRO A 224 2.66 -15.74 -2.93
C PRO A 224 2.40 -16.26 -4.34
N HIS A 225 1.71 -15.48 -5.19
CA HIS A 225 1.46 -15.82 -6.59
C HIS A 225 2.74 -15.78 -7.43
N GLU A 226 3.60 -14.78 -7.25
CA GLU A 226 4.90 -14.73 -7.93
C GLU A 226 5.83 -15.87 -7.50
N ARG A 227 5.78 -16.25 -6.22
CA ARG A 227 6.50 -17.44 -5.71
C ARG A 227 5.93 -18.73 -6.28
N PHE A 228 4.60 -18.83 -6.42
CA PHE A 228 3.93 -19.96 -7.07
C PHE A 228 4.38 -20.08 -8.53
N ILE A 229 4.35 -18.98 -9.29
CA ILE A 229 4.79 -18.96 -10.69
C ILE A 229 6.25 -19.40 -10.82
N SER A 230 7.13 -18.87 -9.96
CA SER A 230 8.55 -19.25 -9.98
C SER A 230 8.76 -20.73 -9.62
N ARG A 231 7.92 -21.30 -8.75
CA ARG A 231 7.95 -22.74 -8.41
C ARG A 231 7.36 -23.58 -9.53
N PHE A 232 6.24 -23.14 -10.11
CA PHE A 232 5.58 -23.78 -11.24
C PHE A 232 6.52 -23.87 -12.43
N ALA A 233 7.16 -22.77 -12.84
CA ALA A 233 8.10 -22.76 -13.95
C ALA A 233 9.26 -23.76 -13.75
N ARG A 234 9.75 -23.91 -12.53
CA ARG A 234 10.84 -24.84 -12.20
C ARG A 234 10.48 -26.32 -12.44
N VAL A 235 9.22 -26.70 -12.28
CA VAL A 235 8.73 -28.06 -12.50
C VAL A 235 8.20 -28.21 -13.93
N TYR A 236 7.46 -27.23 -14.39
CA TYR A 236 6.81 -27.22 -15.69
C TYR A 236 7.80 -27.34 -16.85
N THR A 237 8.88 -26.55 -16.84
CA THR A 237 9.83 -26.50 -17.96
C THR A 237 10.54 -27.85 -18.21
N PRO A 238 11.10 -28.56 -17.20
CA PRO A 238 11.64 -29.90 -17.42
C PRO A 238 10.61 -30.90 -17.94
N VAL A 239 9.38 -30.86 -17.43
CA VAL A 239 8.30 -31.77 -17.88
C VAL A 239 8.00 -31.55 -19.37
N VAL A 240 7.91 -30.29 -19.78
CA VAL A 240 7.68 -29.91 -21.18
C VAL A 240 8.80 -30.41 -22.09
N VAL A 241 10.08 -30.24 -21.68
CA VAL A 241 11.22 -30.72 -22.48
C VAL A 241 11.21 -32.24 -22.63
N ILE A 242 10.88 -32.96 -21.55
CA ILE A 242 10.77 -34.41 -21.58
C ILE A 242 9.62 -34.82 -22.54
N LEU A 243 8.45 -34.20 -22.44
CA LEU A 243 7.31 -34.49 -23.31
C LEU A 243 7.63 -34.18 -24.78
N ALA A 244 8.30 -33.07 -25.07
CA ALA A 244 8.75 -32.73 -26.41
C ALA A 244 9.74 -33.80 -26.94
N GLY A 245 10.67 -34.27 -26.11
CA GLY A 245 11.56 -35.36 -26.44
C GLY A 245 10.81 -36.69 -26.75
N LEU A 246 9.79 -37.02 -25.96
CA LEU A 246 8.91 -38.16 -26.23
C LEU A 246 8.17 -38.02 -27.57
N ILE A 247 7.64 -36.81 -27.85
CA ILE A 247 6.95 -36.52 -29.12
C ILE A 247 7.93 -36.69 -30.29
N ALA A 248 9.15 -36.16 -30.20
CA ALA A 248 10.13 -36.18 -31.28
C ALA A 248 10.70 -37.56 -31.55
N PHE A 249 10.99 -38.37 -30.49
CA PHE A 249 11.80 -39.57 -30.62
C PHE A 249 11.02 -40.87 -30.41
N ILE A 250 9.87 -40.87 -29.72
CA ILE A 250 9.10 -42.10 -29.43
C ILE A 250 7.88 -42.20 -30.34
N LEU A 251 7.10 -41.11 -30.53
CA LEU A 251 5.87 -41.16 -31.33
C LEU A 251 6.08 -41.54 -32.80
N PRO A 252 7.20 -41.20 -33.49
CA PRO A 252 7.47 -41.68 -34.85
C PRO A 252 7.47 -43.19 -35.00
N PHE A 253 7.79 -43.97 -33.93
CA PHE A 253 7.78 -45.43 -33.96
C PHE A 253 6.39 -46.02 -33.73
N ILE A 254 5.47 -45.24 -33.16
CA ILE A 254 4.11 -45.72 -32.83
C ILE A 254 3.11 -45.29 -33.89
N PHE A 255 3.28 -44.09 -34.46
CA PHE A 255 2.36 -43.46 -35.39
C PHE A 255 3.03 -43.21 -36.75
N ALA A 256 2.28 -43.22 -37.81
CA ALA A 256 2.76 -42.88 -39.14
C ALA A 256 3.16 -41.38 -39.23
N GLY A 257 4.10 -41.04 -40.15
CA GLY A 257 4.46 -39.64 -40.43
C GLY A 257 5.97 -39.34 -40.45
N GLY A 258 6.79 -40.30 -40.06
CA GLY A 258 8.26 -40.12 -40.07
C GLY A 258 8.81 -39.18 -39.03
N PHE A 259 10.12 -39.14 -38.88
CA PHE A 259 10.82 -38.36 -37.82
C PHE A 259 10.62 -36.82 -38.02
N GLU A 260 10.70 -36.31 -39.24
CA GLU A 260 10.60 -34.87 -39.53
C GLU A 260 9.26 -34.27 -39.07
N VAL A 261 8.14 -34.97 -39.34
CA VAL A 261 6.79 -34.53 -38.93
C VAL A 261 6.68 -34.44 -37.41
N TRP A 262 7.14 -35.44 -36.70
CA TRP A 262 7.07 -35.47 -35.24
C TRP A 262 8.07 -34.55 -34.56
N ALA A 263 9.26 -34.38 -35.16
CA ALA A 263 10.22 -33.38 -34.70
C ALA A 263 9.66 -31.96 -34.84
N ASN A 264 9.01 -31.64 -35.96
CA ASN A 264 8.35 -30.33 -36.16
C ASN A 264 7.21 -30.12 -35.12
N ARG A 265 6.37 -31.13 -34.86
CA ARG A 265 5.34 -31.06 -33.81
C ARG A 265 5.93 -30.85 -32.43
N ALA A 266 7.05 -31.50 -32.11
CA ALA A 266 7.77 -31.32 -30.86
C ALA A 266 8.33 -29.89 -30.70
N LEU A 267 8.85 -29.30 -31.80
CA LEU A 267 9.30 -27.89 -31.80
C LEU A 267 8.13 -26.92 -31.58
N ILE A 268 6.99 -27.14 -32.26
CA ILE A 268 5.77 -26.35 -32.06
C ILE A 268 5.33 -26.45 -30.59
N PHE A 269 5.31 -27.66 -30.03
CA PHE A 269 4.99 -27.90 -28.63
C PHE A 269 5.92 -27.15 -27.67
N LEU A 270 7.23 -27.11 -27.92
CA LEU A 270 8.21 -26.37 -27.15
C LEU A 270 7.98 -24.85 -27.19
N VAL A 271 7.74 -24.29 -28.37
CA VAL A 271 7.49 -22.86 -28.55
C VAL A 271 6.26 -22.40 -27.78
N ILE A 272 5.15 -23.15 -27.87
CA ILE A 272 3.88 -22.81 -27.19
C ILE A 272 4.04 -22.89 -25.67
N SER A 273 4.94 -23.74 -25.20
CA SER A 273 5.09 -24.04 -23.77
C SER A 273 5.74 -22.95 -22.94
N CYS A 274 6.22 -21.82 -23.52
CA CYS A 274 6.76 -20.72 -22.73
C CYS A 274 5.67 -20.07 -21.86
N PRO A 275 5.79 -20.02 -20.52
CA PRO A 275 4.80 -19.39 -19.64
C PRO A 275 4.92 -17.86 -19.59
N CYS A 276 5.37 -17.20 -20.67
CA CYS A 276 5.73 -15.79 -20.72
C CYS A 276 4.60 -14.86 -20.24
N ALA A 277 3.36 -15.10 -20.73
CA ALA A 277 2.18 -14.35 -20.32
C ALA A 277 1.94 -14.38 -18.80
N LEU A 278 2.19 -15.54 -18.18
CA LEU A 278 1.96 -15.74 -16.75
C LEU A 278 3.02 -15.03 -15.89
N VAL A 279 4.29 -15.17 -16.28
CA VAL A 279 5.45 -14.63 -15.53
C VAL A 279 5.39 -13.12 -15.44
N ILE A 280 4.83 -12.46 -16.43
CA ILE A 280 4.82 -11.00 -16.55
C ILE A 280 3.52 -10.38 -16.08
N SER A 281 2.37 -10.90 -16.51
CA SER A 281 1.09 -10.25 -16.25
C SER A 281 0.67 -10.27 -14.78
N VAL A 282 1.07 -11.29 -14.02
CA VAL A 282 0.69 -11.41 -12.60
C VAL A 282 1.42 -10.38 -11.74
N PRO A 283 2.77 -10.26 -11.77
CA PRO A 283 3.46 -9.16 -11.08
C PRO A 283 2.94 -7.79 -11.52
N LEU A 284 2.69 -7.60 -12.82
CA LEU A 284 2.20 -6.34 -13.37
C LEU A 284 0.83 -5.94 -12.77
N ALA A 285 -0.09 -6.88 -12.58
CA ALA A 285 -1.38 -6.61 -11.95
C ALA A 285 -1.23 -6.10 -10.50
N PHE A 286 -0.29 -6.68 -9.72
CA PHE A 286 -0.01 -6.21 -8.37
C PHE A 286 0.72 -4.86 -8.37
N PHE A 287 1.68 -4.64 -9.26
CA PHE A 287 2.35 -3.33 -9.38
C PHE A 287 1.39 -2.22 -9.79
N ALA A 288 0.49 -2.51 -10.75
CA ALA A 288 -0.56 -1.58 -11.13
C ALA A 288 -1.50 -1.25 -9.95
N GLY A 289 -1.85 -2.25 -9.13
CA GLY A 289 -2.63 -2.07 -7.91
C GLY A 289 -1.90 -1.22 -6.85
N ILE A 290 -0.61 -1.46 -6.61
CA ILE A 290 0.21 -0.63 -5.70
C ILE A 290 0.24 0.81 -6.20
N GLY A 291 0.42 1.03 -7.52
CA GLY A 291 0.38 2.35 -8.11
C GLY A 291 -0.97 3.07 -7.93
N ALA A 292 -2.09 2.34 -8.06
CA ALA A 292 -3.43 2.87 -7.80
C ALA A 292 -3.65 3.24 -6.32
N ALA A 293 -3.18 2.39 -5.39
CA ALA A 293 -3.23 2.63 -3.96
C ALA A 293 -2.44 3.88 -3.59
N SER A 294 -1.22 4.01 -4.12
CA SER A 294 -0.33 5.14 -3.88
C SER A 294 -0.94 6.48 -4.33
N LYS A 295 -1.60 6.51 -5.50
CA LYS A 295 -2.36 7.69 -5.99
C LYS A 295 -3.54 8.07 -5.09
N SER A 296 -3.99 7.17 -4.23
CA SER A 296 -5.06 7.39 -3.26
C SER A 296 -4.53 7.67 -1.85
N GLY A 297 -3.23 7.98 -1.69
CA GLY A 297 -2.61 8.22 -0.39
C GLY A 297 -2.42 6.97 0.47
N ILE A 298 -2.40 5.78 -0.16
CA ILE A 298 -2.24 4.49 0.51
C ILE A 298 -0.92 3.87 0.07
N LEU A 299 0.01 3.72 0.99
CA LEU A 299 1.30 3.09 0.73
C LEU A 299 1.24 1.61 1.09
N ILE A 300 1.64 0.75 0.18
CA ILE A 300 1.68 -0.70 0.36
C ILE A 300 3.11 -1.19 0.17
N ARG A 301 3.64 -1.86 1.18
CA ARG A 301 5.05 -2.26 1.29
C ARG A 301 5.49 -3.25 0.23
N SER A 302 4.61 -4.11 -0.29
CA SER A 302 4.97 -5.10 -1.31
C SER A 302 3.76 -5.72 -2.00
N SER A 303 4.00 -6.36 -3.15
CA SER A 303 3.00 -7.19 -3.84
C SER A 303 2.51 -8.36 -2.96
N ALA A 304 3.38 -8.87 -2.08
CA ALA A 304 3.02 -9.88 -1.08
C ALA A 304 1.96 -9.36 -0.11
N VAL A 305 2.15 -8.15 0.43
CA VAL A 305 1.20 -7.49 1.33
C VAL A 305 -0.13 -7.25 0.63
N LEU A 306 -0.12 -6.70 -0.60
CA LEU A 306 -1.35 -6.47 -1.37
C LEU A 306 -2.12 -7.78 -1.61
N SER A 307 -1.39 -8.86 -1.94
CA SER A 307 -1.98 -10.19 -2.11
C SER A 307 -2.55 -10.78 -0.80
N THR A 308 -1.88 -10.55 0.34
CA THR A 308 -2.32 -11.00 1.66
C THR A 308 -3.54 -10.21 2.11
N LEU A 309 -3.52 -8.88 1.95
CA LEU A 309 -4.66 -7.99 2.22
C LEU A 309 -5.92 -8.44 1.47
N ALA A 310 -5.80 -8.81 0.19
CA ALA A 310 -6.92 -9.33 -0.61
C ALA A 310 -7.53 -10.65 -0.06
N ARG A 311 -6.83 -11.33 0.84
CA ARG A 311 -7.24 -12.60 1.46
C ARG A 311 -7.73 -12.43 2.88
N SER A 312 -7.64 -11.22 3.44
CA SER A 312 -8.06 -10.96 4.81
C SER A 312 -9.50 -11.37 5.02
N LYS A 313 -9.74 -12.10 6.11
CA LYS A 313 -11.07 -12.54 6.56
C LYS A 313 -11.57 -11.70 7.72
N SER A 314 -10.64 -11.14 8.49
CA SER A 314 -10.94 -10.34 9.67
C SER A 314 -10.10 -9.07 9.69
N PHE A 315 -10.71 -7.96 10.09
CA PHE A 315 -10.03 -6.72 10.41
C PHE A 315 -10.19 -6.44 11.89
N ILE A 316 -9.06 -6.26 12.57
CA ILE A 316 -8.99 -5.90 13.97
C ILE A 316 -8.60 -4.44 14.07
N PHE A 317 -9.37 -3.66 14.80
CA PHE A 317 -9.17 -2.23 14.98
C PHE A 317 -8.78 -1.93 16.42
N ASP A 318 -7.76 -1.11 16.61
CA ASP A 318 -7.66 -0.36 17.85
C ASP A 318 -8.74 0.72 17.87
N LYS A 319 -9.19 1.13 19.07
CA LYS A 319 -10.20 2.18 19.18
C LYS A 319 -9.58 3.57 19.10
N THR A 320 -8.68 3.87 20.03
CA THR A 320 -8.19 5.23 20.30
C THR A 320 -7.19 5.69 19.22
N GLY A 321 -7.43 6.88 18.62
CA GLY A 321 -6.58 7.39 17.54
C GLY A 321 -6.79 6.68 16.19
N THR A 322 -7.45 5.52 16.16
CA THR A 322 -7.72 4.70 14.96
C THR A 322 -9.14 4.87 14.46
N LEU A 323 -10.14 4.38 15.20
CA LEU A 323 -11.56 4.61 14.90
C LEU A 323 -12.04 5.97 15.38
N THR A 324 -11.38 6.50 16.39
CA THR A 324 -11.64 7.80 17.01
C THR A 324 -10.50 8.77 16.72
N LYS A 325 -10.74 10.05 16.99
CA LYS A 325 -9.74 11.12 16.78
C LYS A 325 -8.65 11.14 17.85
N GLY A 326 -8.81 10.39 18.97
CA GLY A 326 -7.93 10.45 20.14
C GLY A 326 -8.02 11.78 20.90
N VAL A 327 -9.06 12.56 20.64
CA VAL A 327 -9.32 13.83 21.30
C VAL A 327 -10.64 13.72 22.03
N PHE A 328 -10.60 13.87 23.34
CA PHE A 328 -11.84 13.94 24.13
C PHE A 328 -12.66 15.14 23.70
N SER A 329 -13.94 14.95 23.51
CA SER A 329 -14.94 15.99 23.31
C SER A 329 -15.99 15.97 24.40
N LEU A 330 -16.54 17.13 24.72
CA LEU A 330 -17.66 17.21 25.64
C LEU A 330 -18.93 16.72 24.93
N ASN A 331 -19.51 15.63 25.43
CA ASN A 331 -20.72 15.05 24.86
C ASN A 331 -21.98 15.67 25.51
N SER A 332 -22.00 15.74 26.84
CA SER A 332 -23.13 16.34 27.58
C SER A 332 -22.69 16.80 28.96
N VAL A 333 -23.46 17.68 29.56
CA VAL A 333 -23.37 18.09 30.95
C VAL A 333 -24.66 17.65 31.66
N CYS A 334 -24.51 17.03 32.81
CA CYS A 334 -25.62 16.64 33.67
C CYS A 334 -25.50 17.43 34.98
N SER A 335 -26.23 18.53 35.09
CA SER A 335 -26.25 19.39 36.27
C SER A 335 -27.65 19.97 36.48
N ASP A 336 -28.22 19.72 37.65
CA ASP A 336 -29.49 20.32 38.05
C ASP A 336 -29.28 21.66 38.78
N LYS A 337 -28.05 22.02 39.11
CA LYS A 337 -27.68 23.14 39.97
C LYS A 337 -26.93 24.27 39.27
N LEU A 338 -26.49 24.04 38.04
CA LEU A 338 -25.77 25.02 37.20
C LEU A 338 -26.25 24.91 35.75
N SER A 339 -26.21 26.02 35.02
CA SER A 339 -26.34 25.94 33.56
C SER A 339 -25.14 25.24 32.96
N ASP A 340 -25.28 24.60 31.78
CA ASP A 340 -24.19 23.94 31.06
C ASP A 340 -23.01 24.91 30.86
N LYS A 341 -23.32 26.17 30.57
CA LYS A 341 -22.35 27.23 30.35
C LYS A 341 -21.52 27.53 31.61
N ASP A 342 -22.18 27.63 32.77
CA ASP A 342 -21.51 27.90 34.06
C ASP A 342 -20.75 26.67 34.55
N PHE A 343 -21.31 25.48 34.35
CA PHE A 343 -20.63 24.23 34.69
C PHE A 343 -19.30 24.11 33.93
N ILE A 344 -19.33 24.33 32.60
CA ILE A 344 -18.13 24.22 31.75
C ILE A 344 -17.13 25.31 32.13
N ALA A 345 -17.57 26.52 32.44
CA ALA A 345 -16.70 27.59 32.88
C ALA A 345 -15.96 27.22 34.18
N HIS A 346 -16.67 26.74 35.19
CA HIS A 346 -16.06 26.31 36.46
C HIS A 346 -15.11 25.12 36.25
N ALA A 347 -15.51 24.10 35.47
CA ALA A 347 -14.69 22.94 35.19
C ALA A 347 -13.40 23.32 34.42
N ALA A 348 -13.51 24.20 33.41
CA ALA A 348 -12.38 24.66 32.63
C ALA A 348 -11.41 25.53 33.47
N HIS A 349 -11.94 26.42 34.32
CA HIS A 349 -11.13 27.21 35.25
C HIS A 349 -10.39 26.30 36.24
N ALA A 350 -11.08 25.30 36.82
CA ALA A 350 -10.47 24.34 37.77
C ALA A 350 -9.32 23.55 37.15
N THR A 351 -9.42 23.25 35.84
CA THR A 351 -8.43 22.40 35.14
C THR A 351 -7.47 23.18 34.25
N SER A 352 -7.46 24.52 34.33
CA SER A 352 -6.73 25.42 33.40
C SER A 352 -5.21 25.22 33.38
N SER A 353 -4.61 24.73 34.47
CA SER A 353 -3.18 24.45 34.56
C SER A 353 -2.80 22.99 34.26
N SER A 354 -3.77 22.12 34.06
CA SER A 354 -3.53 20.69 33.77
C SER A 354 -3.28 20.46 32.28
N ASN A 355 -2.26 19.67 31.97
CA ASN A 355 -1.98 19.22 30.61
C ASN A 355 -2.78 17.98 30.20
N HIS A 356 -3.65 17.47 31.05
CA HIS A 356 -4.46 16.28 30.79
C HIS A 356 -5.40 16.50 29.58
N PRO A 357 -5.61 15.51 28.70
CA PRO A 357 -6.49 15.62 27.54
C PRO A 357 -7.92 16.10 27.88
N VAL A 358 -8.45 15.65 29.02
CA VAL A 358 -9.75 16.10 29.55
C VAL A 358 -9.78 17.59 29.83
N ALA A 359 -8.72 18.13 30.43
CA ALA A 359 -8.60 19.57 30.73
C ALA A 359 -8.58 20.40 29.44
N LYS A 360 -7.83 19.95 28.43
CA LYS A 360 -7.79 20.61 27.11
C LYS A 360 -9.17 20.62 26.43
N SER A 361 -9.91 19.51 26.55
CA SER A 361 -11.26 19.39 26.03
C SER A 361 -12.25 20.36 26.69
N LEU A 362 -12.21 20.45 28.03
CA LEU A 362 -13.03 21.43 28.77
C LEU A 362 -12.66 22.87 28.41
N GLY A 363 -11.37 23.18 28.27
CA GLY A 363 -10.91 24.48 27.82
C GLY A 363 -11.38 24.85 26.41
N ALA A 364 -11.36 23.87 25.48
CA ALA A 364 -11.89 24.06 24.12
C ALA A 364 -13.40 24.24 24.09
N ALA A 365 -14.15 23.50 24.91
CA ALA A 365 -15.59 23.67 25.08
C ALA A 365 -15.95 25.06 25.65
N HIS A 366 -15.20 25.50 26.67
CA HIS A 366 -15.33 26.84 27.26
C HIS A 366 -15.10 27.94 26.22
N ALA A 367 -14.01 27.86 25.46
CA ALA A 367 -13.67 28.84 24.42
C ALA A 367 -14.75 28.94 23.31
N LYS A 368 -15.43 27.84 22.98
CA LYS A 368 -16.56 27.84 22.03
C LYS A 368 -17.81 28.49 22.60
N MET A 369 -18.09 28.29 23.89
CA MET A 369 -19.32 28.81 24.52
C MET A 369 -19.17 30.23 25.06
N GLN A 370 -17.96 30.63 25.41
CA GLN A 370 -17.63 31.91 26.01
C GLN A 370 -16.32 32.51 25.41
N PRO A 371 -16.33 32.93 24.14
CA PRO A 371 -15.11 33.39 23.45
C PRO A 371 -14.48 34.64 24.10
N ASP A 372 -15.28 35.45 24.76
CA ASP A 372 -14.84 36.70 25.42
C ASP A 372 -14.29 36.47 26.85
N CYS A 373 -14.49 35.30 27.43
CA CYS A 373 -14.01 34.94 28.76
C CYS A 373 -12.68 34.18 28.66
N LYS A 374 -11.58 34.88 28.95
CA LYS A 374 -10.27 34.22 29.03
C LYS A 374 -10.18 33.40 30.34
N LEU A 375 -9.64 32.20 30.24
CA LEU A 375 -9.25 31.40 31.40
C LEU A 375 -8.14 32.18 32.13
N CYS A 376 -8.51 32.91 33.17
CA CYS A 376 -7.59 33.72 33.93
C CYS A 376 -7.11 32.92 35.15
N GLY A 377 -5.84 33.09 35.54
CA GLY A 377 -5.20 32.44 36.71
C GLY A 377 -5.76 32.88 38.07
N LYS A 378 -7.12 32.95 38.19
CA LYS A 378 -7.80 33.28 39.46
C LYS A 378 -7.70 32.19 40.52
N TYR A 379 -7.41 30.95 40.07
CA TYR A 379 -7.35 29.78 40.92
C TYR A 379 -5.92 29.26 41.03
N GLU A 380 -5.49 28.96 42.25
CA GLU A 380 -4.30 28.16 42.51
C GLU A 380 -4.70 26.68 42.34
N CYS A 381 -4.21 26.03 41.27
CA CYS A 381 -4.58 24.68 40.92
C CYS A 381 -3.56 23.67 41.41
N ASN A 382 -4.01 22.66 42.13
CA ASN A 382 -3.19 21.55 42.63
C ASN A 382 -3.68 20.25 42.02
N GLU A 383 -2.86 19.59 41.21
CA GLU A 383 -3.19 18.34 40.54
C GLU A 383 -3.00 17.16 41.48
N LEU A 384 -4.06 16.36 41.67
CA LEU A 384 -4.09 15.15 42.48
C LEU A 384 -3.97 13.93 41.57
N SER A 385 -2.80 13.33 41.56
CA SER A 385 -2.46 12.24 40.63
C SER A 385 -3.48 11.11 40.66
N GLY A 386 -4.06 10.78 39.47
CA GLY A 386 -5.07 9.73 39.29
C GLY A 386 -6.46 10.07 39.88
N LEU A 387 -6.69 11.25 40.44
CA LEU A 387 -7.96 11.66 41.05
C LEU A 387 -8.60 12.86 40.32
N GLY A 388 -7.84 13.90 39.99
CA GLY A 388 -8.34 15.13 39.38
C GLY A 388 -7.57 16.38 39.87
N VAL A 389 -8.24 17.52 39.89
CA VAL A 389 -7.66 18.82 40.24
C VAL A 389 -8.46 19.49 41.33
N ARG A 390 -7.75 20.06 42.30
CA ARG A 390 -8.28 20.96 43.33
C ARG A 390 -7.82 22.39 42.99
N ALA A 391 -8.74 23.30 42.80
CA ALA A 391 -8.47 24.68 42.45
C ALA A 391 -9.05 25.61 43.54
N LYS A 392 -8.22 26.45 44.15
CA LYS A 392 -8.59 27.37 45.20
C LYS A 392 -8.43 28.83 44.76
N SER A 393 -9.41 29.64 45.12
CA SER A 393 -9.38 31.09 45.02
C SER A 393 -9.60 31.71 46.39
N SER A 394 -9.49 33.02 46.54
CA SER A 394 -9.80 33.72 47.79
C SER A 394 -11.26 33.54 48.26
N SER A 395 -12.20 33.24 47.36
CA SER A 395 -13.62 33.11 47.64
C SER A 395 -14.18 31.69 47.43
N ASP A 396 -13.53 30.88 46.58
CA ASP A 396 -14.11 29.61 46.13
C ASP A 396 -13.11 28.49 46.03
N GLU A 397 -13.57 27.27 46.34
CA GLU A 397 -12.84 26.04 46.11
C GLU A 397 -13.59 25.15 45.11
N LEU A 398 -12.90 24.80 44.03
CA LEU A 398 -13.39 23.92 42.98
C LEU A 398 -12.66 22.56 43.05
N LEU A 399 -13.42 21.49 42.92
CA LEU A 399 -12.90 20.15 42.73
C LEU A 399 -13.44 19.60 41.38
N ALA A 400 -12.52 19.23 40.50
CA ALA A 400 -12.86 18.62 39.21
C ALA A 400 -12.11 17.30 39.05
N GLY A 401 -12.80 16.16 38.96
CA GLY A 401 -12.15 14.86 38.88
C GLY A 401 -13.10 13.68 38.86
N ASN A 402 -12.56 12.49 39.16
CA ASN A 402 -13.32 11.26 39.16
C ASN A 402 -14.19 11.09 40.41
N ALA A 403 -15.06 10.07 40.44
CA ALA A 403 -15.92 9.77 41.57
C ALA A 403 -15.16 9.49 42.88
N LYS A 404 -13.92 8.97 42.78
CA LYS A 404 -13.08 8.70 43.96
C LYS A 404 -12.66 10.01 44.62
N LEU A 405 -12.30 11.03 43.83
CA LEU A 405 -11.98 12.37 44.40
C LEU A 405 -13.15 12.93 45.20
N MET A 406 -14.38 12.79 44.69
CA MET A 406 -15.58 13.29 45.37
C MET A 406 -15.82 12.58 46.70
N LYS A 407 -15.60 11.26 46.74
CA LYS A 407 -15.72 10.45 47.97
C LYS A 407 -14.62 10.77 48.98
N ASP A 408 -13.36 10.84 48.52
CA ASP A 408 -12.19 11.10 49.41
C ASP A 408 -12.28 12.49 50.03
N CYS A 409 -12.89 13.46 49.35
CA CYS A 409 -13.11 14.81 49.87
C CYS A 409 -14.45 14.96 50.64
N SER A 410 -15.21 13.88 50.83
CA SER A 410 -16.50 13.89 51.56
C SER A 410 -17.48 14.96 51.06
N ILE A 411 -17.63 15.08 49.72
CA ILE A 411 -18.47 16.10 49.10
C ILE A 411 -19.94 15.84 49.44
N SER A 412 -20.64 16.87 49.96
CA SER A 412 -22.05 16.78 50.27
C SER A 412 -22.89 16.64 48.97
N ASP A 413 -23.98 15.93 49.07
CA ASP A 413 -24.94 15.66 47.99
C ASP A 413 -24.32 14.86 46.82
N PHE A 414 -23.22 14.13 47.00
CA PHE A 414 -22.66 13.25 46.00
C PHE A 414 -23.36 11.89 46.02
N GLU A 415 -24.48 11.79 45.34
CA GLU A 415 -25.16 10.54 44.95
C GLU A 415 -24.93 10.31 43.47
N TYR A 416 -24.11 9.32 43.14
CA TYR A 416 -23.83 8.98 41.74
C TYR A 416 -24.31 7.56 41.44
N SER A 417 -25.34 7.45 40.64
CA SER A 417 -25.93 6.18 40.19
C SER A 417 -26.09 6.07 38.66
N CYS A 418 -25.44 6.95 37.91
CA CYS A 418 -25.59 6.94 36.46
C CYS A 418 -24.62 5.99 35.77
N GLU A 419 -25.15 5.04 35.02
CA GLU A 419 -24.41 4.24 34.04
C GLU A 419 -24.33 5.02 32.73
N HIS A 420 -23.34 5.91 32.59
CA HIS A 420 -23.15 6.67 31.36
C HIS A 420 -21.96 6.16 30.56
N GLU A 421 -22.08 6.28 29.24
CA GLU A 421 -21.08 5.90 28.25
C GLU A 421 -20.00 7.01 28.15
N GLY A 422 -18.76 6.76 28.60
CA GLY A 422 -17.64 7.71 28.45
C GLY A 422 -16.83 7.96 29.72
N SER A 423 -15.87 8.89 29.60
CA SER A 423 -15.10 9.40 30.74
C SER A 423 -15.91 10.49 31.45
N ILE A 424 -16.07 10.33 32.74
CA ILE A 424 -16.89 11.25 33.54
C ILE A 424 -15.98 12.14 34.37
N ILE A 425 -16.22 13.44 34.32
CA ILE A 425 -15.63 14.42 35.22
C ILE A 425 -16.71 15.02 36.11
N HIS A 426 -16.58 14.85 37.42
CA HIS A 426 -17.44 15.43 38.43
C HIS A 426 -16.93 16.79 38.83
N LEU A 427 -17.86 17.72 39.14
CA LEU A 427 -17.55 19.06 39.64
C LEU A 427 -18.20 19.28 41.01
N ALA A 428 -17.41 19.76 41.94
CA ALA A 428 -17.90 20.30 43.20
C ALA A 428 -17.41 21.73 43.42
N LEU A 429 -18.27 22.57 44.00
CA LEU A 429 -18.00 23.96 44.35
C LEU A 429 -18.30 24.14 45.83
N ASN A 430 -17.29 24.61 46.60
CA ASN A 430 -17.38 24.89 48.03
C ASN A 430 -17.95 23.70 48.83
N GLY A 431 -17.42 22.50 48.57
CA GLY A 431 -17.83 21.27 49.25
C GLY A 431 -19.20 20.69 48.84
N ARG A 432 -19.87 21.28 47.86
CA ARG A 432 -21.17 20.78 47.35
C ARG A 432 -21.08 20.27 45.96
N TYR A 433 -21.67 19.12 45.67
CA TYR A 433 -21.76 18.56 44.34
C TYR A 433 -22.59 19.41 43.39
N LYS A 434 -22.06 19.64 42.18
CA LYS A 434 -22.72 20.49 41.15
C LYS A 434 -23.18 19.73 39.92
N GLY A 435 -22.67 18.51 39.73
CA GLY A 435 -23.01 17.70 38.57
C GLY A 435 -21.78 17.05 37.96
N HIS A 436 -21.93 16.51 36.75
CA HIS A 436 -20.85 15.88 36.00
C HIS A 436 -20.95 16.18 34.51
N ALA A 437 -19.81 16.10 33.83
CA ALA A 437 -19.71 16.16 32.39
C ALA A 437 -19.28 14.82 31.83
N LEU A 438 -19.90 14.45 30.73
CA LEU A 438 -19.55 13.26 29.95
C LEU A 438 -18.63 13.66 28.82
N LEU A 439 -17.46 13.04 28.79
CA LEU A 439 -16.47 13.24 27.75
C LEU A 439 -16.34 11.93 26.97
N GLY A 440 -16.43 12.04 25.67
CA GLY A 440 -16.26 10.92 24.75
C GLY A 440 -15.15 11.20 23.76
N ASP A 441 -14.59 10.15 23.22
CA ASP A 441 -13.64 10.25 22.11
C ASP A 441 -14.45 10.32 20.80
N GLU A 442 -14.25 11.38 20.02
CA GLU A 442 -15.02 11.63 18.79
C GLU A 442 -14.63 10.63 17.70
N LEU A 443 -15.62 9.99 17.07
CA LEU A 443 -15.39 9.10 15.95
C LEU A 443 -14.77 9.85 14.76
N LYS A 444 -13.87 9.19 14.03
CA LYS A 444 -13.37 9.73 12.78
C LYS A 444 -14.48 9.76 11.72
N SER A 445 -14.52 10.84 10.95
CA SER A 445 -15.42 10.96 9.82
C SER A 445 -15.23 9.80 8.85
N GLY A 446 -16.33 9.12 8.47
CA GLY A 446 -16.31 7.99 7.56
C GLY A 446 -15.97 6.63 8.19
N ALA A 447 -15.82 6.55 9.53
CA ALA A 447 -15.56 5.28 10.20
C ALA A 447 -16.72 4.29 10.02
N LYS A 448 -17.95 4.77 10.10
CA LYS A 448 -19.15 3.94 9.91
C LYS A 448 -19.24 3.39 8.49
N GLU A 449 -19.09 4.25 7.49
CA GLU A 449 -19.11 3.86 6.07
C GLU A 449 -17.99 2.87 5.73
N MET A 450 -16.84 3.03 6.36
CA MET A 450 -15.71 2.11 6.19
C MET A 450 -16.03 0.73 6.76
N ILE A 451 -16.56 0.64 7.99
CA ILE A 451 -16.96 -0.63 8.62
C ILE A 451 -18.07 -1.31 7.80
N GLU A 452 -19.10 -0.55 7.38
CA GLU A 452 -20.16 -1.07 6.52
C GLU A 452 -19.61 -1.61 5.19
N GLY A 453 -18.67 -0.90 4.57
CA GLY A 453 -17.98 -1.34 3.35
C GLY A 453 -17.22 -2.66 3.51
N LEU A 454 -16.54 -2.87 4.63
CA LEU A 454 -15.85 -4.12 4.94
C LEU A 454 -16.84 -5.26 5.20
N ARG A 455 -17.90 -5.03 5.96
CA ARG A 455 -18.94 -6.02 6.24
C ARG A 455 -19.67 -6.46 4.96
N ASN A 456 -20.02 -5.52 4.09
CA ASN A 456 -20.61 -5.82 2.77
C ASN A 456 -19.65 -6.64 1.88
N ALA A 457 -18.36 -6.53 2.10
CA ALA A 457 -17.35 -7.36 1.43
C ALA A 457 -17.16 -8.75 2.08
N GLY A 458 -17.92 -9.08 3.14
CA GLY A 458 -17.89 -10.36 3.86
C GLY A 458 -16.71 -10.47 4.84
N ILE A 459 -16.26 -9.34 5.38
CA ILE A 459 -15.14 -9.26 6.34
C ILE A 459 -15.68 -9.16 7.76
N ASN A 460 -15.14 -9.98 8.66
CA ASN A 460 -15.42 -9.87 10.09
C ASN A 460 -14.69 -8.67 10.69
N THR A 461 -15.37 -7.91 11.53
CA THR A 461 -14.81 -6.72 12.19
C THR A 461 -14.71 -6.94 13.70
N LEU A 462 -13.54 -6.63 14.27
CA LEU A 462 -13.23 -6.79 15.68
C LEU A 462 -12.59 -5.51 16.22
N MET A 463 -13.00 -5.04 17.38
CA MET A 463 -12.36 -3.91 18.05
C MET A 463 -11.67 -4.37 19.35
N LEU A 464 -10.42 -3.94 19.55
CA LEU A 464 -9.67 -4.12 20.78
C LEU A 464 -9.41 -2.75 21.41
N THR A 465 -9.69 -2.61 22.72
CA THR A 465 -9.46 -1.34 23.42
C THR A 465 -9.08 -1.56 24.88
N GLY A 466 -8.25 -0.66 25.43
CA GLY A 466 -8.00 -0.56 26.86
C GLY A 466 -9.10 0.16 27.66
N ASP A 467 -10.08 0.75 26.98
CA ASP A 467 -11.18 1.47 27.61
C ASP A 467 -12.16 0.52 28.33
N ASN A 468 -13.04 1.11 29.13
CA ASN A 468 -14.09 0.36 29.82
C ASN A 468 -15.10 -0.26 28.84
N GLU A 469 -15.81 -1.27 29.30
CA GLU A 469 -16.75 -2.05 28.49
C GLU A 469 -17.92 -1.20 27.95
N ILE A 470 -18.41 -0.23 28.75
CA ILE A 470 -19.55 0.62 28.39
C ILE A 470 -19.19 1.50 27.19
N ALA A 471 -18.05 2.19 27.26
CA ALA A 471 -17.58 3.03 26.16
C ALA A 471 -17.25 2.21 24.89
N ALA A 472 -16.66 1.03 25.06
CA ALA A 472 -16.37 0.14 23.94
C ALA A 472 -17.64 -0.36 23.25
N LYS A 473 -18.64 -0.75 24.03
CA LYS A 473 -19.95 -1.22 23.55
C LYS A 473 -20.69 -0.14 22.75
N ALA A 474 -20.66 1.12 23.23
CA ALA A 474 -21.26 2.24 22.53
C ALA A 474 -20.67 2.44 21.14
N VAL A 475 -19.35 2.53 21.05
CA VAL A 475 -18.62 2.69 19.78
C VAL A 475 -18.86 1.49 18.86
N ALA A 476 -18.81 0.27 19.37
CA ALA A 476 -19.05 -0.93 18.57
C ALA A 476 -20.49 -0.96 17.98
N LYS A 477 -21.48 -0.56 18.79
CA LYS A 477 -22.87 -0.47 18.35
C LYS A 477 -23.09 0.62 17.30
N GLU A 478 -22.51 1.80 17.50
CA GLU A 478 -22.64 2.95 16.59
C GLU A 478 -22.02 2.65 15.22
N LEU A 479 -20.83 2.01 15.20
CA LEU A 479 -20.12 1.64 13.98
C LEU A 479 -20.61 0.34 13.36
N GLY A 480 -21.36 -0.50 14.09
CA GLY A 480 -21.81 -1.81 13.64
C GLY A 480 -20.70 -2.86 13.59
N ILE A 481 -19.74 -2.80 14.53
CA ILE A 481 -18.64 -3.77 14.65
C ILE A 481 -19.18 -5.10 15.21
N ASP A 482 -18.75 -6.24 14.63
CA ASP A 482 -19.29 -7.56 14.95
C ASP A 482 -18.93 -8.04 16.37
N ARG A 483 -17.69 -7.78 16.81
CA ARG A 483 -17.15 -8.19 18.13
C ARG A 483 -16.24 -7.11 18.70
N PHE A 484 -16.19 -7.01 20.02
CA PHE A 484 -15.23 -6.15 20.70
C PHE A 484 -14.74 -6.77 22.00
N TYR A 485 -13.54 -6.36 22.43
CA TYR A 485 -12.96 -6.65 23.74
C TYR A 485 -12.46 -5.35 24.38
N ALA A 486 -12.80 -5.16 25.63
CA ALA A 486 -12.55 -3.94 26.41
C ALA A 486 -11.65 -4.20 27.63
N GLY A 487 -11.09 -3.15 28.22
CA GLY A 487 -10.25 -3.24 29.41
C GLY A 487 -8.93 -3.98 29.20
N LEU A 488 -8.41 -4.02 27.97
CA LEU A 488 -7.25 -4.82 27.59
C LEU A 488 -5.93 -4.10 27.90
N LEU A 489 -4.99 -4.81 28.48
CA LEU A 489 -3.58 -4.44 28.52
C LEU A 489 -2.93 -4.72 27.14
N PRO A 490 -1.81 -4.05 26.80
CA PRO A 490 -1.13 -4.24 25.51
C PRO A 490 -0.79 -5.72 25.20
N GLU A 491 -0.36 -6.48 26.20
CA GLU A 491 -0.04 -7.91 26.06
C GLU A 491 -1.28 -8.75 25.73
N GLN A 492 -2.42 -8.42 26.35
CA GLN A 492 -3.68 -9.11 26.09
C GLN A 492 -4.23 -8.82 24.69
N LYS A 493 -4.01 -7.60 24.16
CA LYS A 493 -4.32 -7.29 22.77
C LYS A 493 -3.53 -8.21 21.82
N LEU A 494 -2.25 -8.44 22.11
CA LEU A 494 -1.40 -9.30 21.29
C LEU A 494 -1.85 -10.78 21.36
N GLU A 495 -2.18 -11.29 22.54
CA GLU A 495 -2.70 -12.65 22.72
C GLU A 495 -4.00 -12.89 21.93
N LEU A 496 -4.93 -11.91 21.97
CA LEU A 496 -6.18 -11.99 21.21
C LEU A 496 -5.93 -11.96 19.70
N LEU A 497 -5.01 -11.10 19.24
CA LEU A 497 -4.58 -11.09 17.84
C LEU A 497 -4.03 -12.46 17.42
N GLU A 498 -3.19 -13.10 18.25
CA GLU A 498 -2.62 -14.42 17.94
C GLU A 498 -3.68 -15.53 17.87
N ARG A 499 -4.71 -15.47 18.68
CA ARG A 499 -5.86 -16.39 18.59
C ARG A 499 -6.62 -16.23 17.26
N GLU A 500 -6.86 -14.98 16.83
CA GLU A 500 -7.56 -14.70 15.57
C GLU A 500 -6.74 -15.11 14.34
N LEU A 501 -5.39 -15.05 14.39
CA LEU A 501 -4.49 -15.52 13.32
C LEU A 501 -4.67 -17.01 13.01
N GLY A 502 -5.08 -17.82 13.97
CA GLY A 502 -5.39 -19.24 13.78
C GLY A 502 -6.63 -19.50 12.90
N GLY A 503 -7.53 -18.53 12.75
CA GLY A 503 -8.79 -18.64 11.98
C GLY A 503 -8.72 -18.19 10.53
N GLY A 504 -7.62 -17.55 10.11
CA GLY A 504 -7.46 -17.03 8.74
C GLY A 504 -6.55 -15.81 8.68
N VAL A 505 -6.49 -15.17 7.51
CA VAL A 505 -5.67 -13.97 7.32
C VAL A 505 -6.32 -12.79 8.05
N VAL A 506 -5.56 -12.15 8.93
CA VAL A 506 -5.98 -11.05 9.79
C VAL A 506 -5.22 -9.77 9.43
N ALA A 507 -5.96 -8.69 9.23
CA ALA A 507 -5.42 -7.34 9.14
C ALA A 507 -5.62 -6.62 10.48
N PHE A 508 -4.58 -6.03 11.05
CA PHE A 508 -4.65 -5.19 12.23
C PHE A 508 -4.50 -3.72 11.84
N VAL A 509 -5.38 -2.87 12.35
CA VAL A 509 -5.42 -1.43 12.06
C VAL A 509 -5.21 -0.66 13.35
N GLY A 510 -4.17 0.17 13.39
CA GLY A 510 -3.79 0.96 14.55
C GLY A 510 -3.23 2.34 14.19
N ASP A 511 -3.00 3.19 15.20
CA ASP A 511 -2.34 4.49 15.03
C ASP A 511 -0.81 4.37 14.98
N GLY A 512 -0.29 3.26 15.44
CA GLY A 512 1.11 2.88 15.32
C GLY A 512 1.99 3.21 16.52
N ILE A 513 1.59 4.05 17.47
CA ILE A 513 2.43 4.41 18.63
C ILE A 513 2.40 3.29 19.66
N ASN A 514 1.20 2.90 20.07
CA ASN A 514 0.98 1.91 21.12
C ASN A 514 0.87 0.49 20.59
N ASP A 515 0.57 0.34 19.30
CA ASP A 515 0.20 -0.91 18.65
C ASP A 515 1.29 -1.46 17.72
N ALA A 516 2.54 -0.94 17.79
CA ALA A 516 3.64 -1.35 16.91
C ALA A 516 3.89 -2.87 16.91
N ALA A 517 3.77 -3.51 18.09
CA ALA A 517 3.92 -4.96 18.23
C ALA A 517 2.79 -5.72 17.53
N ALA A 518 1.54 -5.26 17.64
CA ALA A 518 0.37 -5.85 17.00
C ALA A 518 0.42 -5.65 15.47
N LEU A 519 0.82 -4.45 15.00
CA LEU A 519 1.03 -4.16 13.58
C LEU A 519 2.09 -5.07 12.96
N ALA A 520 3.20 -5.30 13.65
CA ALA A 520 4.28 -6.17 13.17
C ALA A 520 3.90 -7.66 13.20
N ARG A 521 3.01 -8.06 14.11
CA ARG A 521 2.63 -9.47 14.32
C ARG A 521 1.48 -9.93 13.43
N ALA A 522 0.59 -9.04 13.02
CA ALA A 522 -0.52 -9.34 12.13
C ALA A 522 -0.04 -9.84 10.76
N ASP A 523 -0.89 -10.56 10.03
CA ASP A 523 -0.61 -10.92 8.62
C ASP A 523 -0.49 -9.68 7.73
N VAL A 524 -1.24 -8.62 8.06
CA VAL A 524 -1.13 -7.28 7.45
C VAL A 524 -1.31 -6.23 8.54
N GLY A 525 -0.25 -5.52 8.87
CA GLY A 525 -0.30 -4.34 9.74
C GLY A 525 -0.63 -3.07 8.95
N ILE A 526 -1.66 -2.33 9.37
CA ILE A 526 -2.13 -1.11 8.69
C ILE A 526 -2.05 0.06 9.66
N ALA A 527 -1.19 1.02 9.40
CA ALA A 527 -1.07 2.25 10.20
C ALA A 527 -1.88 3.39 9.57
N ILE A 528 -2.67 4.07 10.41
CA ILE A 528 -3.38 5.29 10.05
C ILE A 528 -2.60 6.45 10.65
N ASN A 529 -1.85 7.11 9.89
CA ASN A 529 -1.06 8.32 10.07
C ASN A 529 0.45 8.08 9.80
N ALA A 530 1.03 8.89 8.90
CA ALA A 530 2.42 8.71 8.47
C ALA A 530 3.44 9.38 9.40
N GLN A 531 2.99 10.07 10.46
CA GLN A 531 3.87 10.94 11.26
C GLN A 531 4.69 10.18 12.30
N ASP A 532 4.35 8.92 12.61
CA ASP A 532 4.94 8.18 13.72
C ASP A 532 5.97 7.13 13.30
N VAL A 533 6.94 6.90 14.18
CA VAL A 533 8.01 5.89 14.03
C VAL A 533 7.45 4.49 13.77
N ALA A 534 6.25 4.23 14.24
CA ALA A 534 5.53 2.96 14.04
C ALA A 534 5.00 2.74 12.61
N ALA A 535 4.91 3.78 11.78
CA ALA A 535 4.68 3.60 10.33
C ALA A 535 5.78 2.74 9.68
N SER A 536 6.96 2.63 10.29
CA SER A 536 8.05 1.76 9.85
C SER A 536 7.77 0.27 10.09
N ALA A 537 6.92 -0.08 11.05
CA ALA A 537 6.53 -1.45 11.39
C ALA A 537 5.32 -1.93 10.59
N ALA A 538 4.54 -1.02 10.00
CA ALA A 538 3.34 -1.35 9.25
C ALA A 538 3.65 -1.79 7.82
N ASP A 539 2.81 -2.68 7.31
CA ASP A 539 2.84 -3.15 5.91
C ASP A 539 2.07 -2.22 4.96
N VAL A 540 1.05 -1.55 5.48
CA VAL A 540 0.23 -0.56 4.77
C VAL A 540 0.16 0.72 5.61
N VAL A 541 0.36 1.87 4.97
CA VAL A 541 0.29 3.18 5.63
C VAL A 541 -0.73 4.06 4.91
N ILE A 542 -1.69 4.58 5.65
CA ILE A 542 -2.65 5.58 5.17
C ILE A 542 -2.13 6.96 5.58
N ILE A 543 -1.76 7.78 4.58
CA ILE A 543 -1.03 9.04 4.79
C ILE A 543 -1.95 10.14 5.32
N ASN A 544 -3.15 10.26 4.78
CA ASN A 544 -4.08 11.36 5.02
C ASN A 544 -4.99 11.18 6.23
N SER A 545 -4.75 10.17 7.05
CA SER A 545 -5.59 9.82 8.21
C SER A 545 -7.10 9.59 7.88
N ASP A 546 -7.48 9.58 6.59
CA ASP A 546 -8.84 9.27 6.15
C ASP A 546 -9.07 7.75 6.24
N ILE A 547 -9.84 7.36 7.25
CA ILE A 547 -10.12 5.94 7.49
C ILE A 547 -10.86 5.25 6.32
N ARG A 548 -11.59 6.02 5.47
CA ARG A 548 -12.26 5.51 4.27
C ARG A 548 -11.29 4.93 3.25
N ALA A 549 -10.03 5.37 3.29
CA ALA A 549 -8.96 4.82 2.44
C ALA A 549 -8.73 3.31 2.66
N LEU A 550 -9.10 2.77 3.84
CA LEU A 550 -8.98 1.35 4.16
C LEU A 550 -9.86 0.48 3.27
N SER A 551 -11.13 0.84 3.11
CA SER A 551 -12.05 0.10 2.21
C SER A 551 -11.60 0.19 0.75
N LYS A 552 -11.03 1.34 0.32
CA LYS A 552 -10.41 1.49 -1.00
C LYS A 552 -9.19 0.58 -1.16
N ALA A 553 -8.31 0.52 -0.15
CA ALA A 553 -7.14 -0.35 -0.15
C ALA A 553 -7.53 -1.82 -0.33
N PHE A 554 -8.53 -2.27 0.43
CA PHE A 554 -9.06 -3.62 0.32
C PHE A 554 -9.70 -3.90 -1.05
N GLY A 555 -10.46 -2.96 -1.60
CA GLY A 555 -11.06 -3.05 -2.94
C GLY A 555 -9.99 -3.17 -4.04
N ILE A 556 -8.92 -2.36 -3.98
CA ILE A 556 -7.78 -2.42 -4.90
C ILE A 556 -7.09 -3.78 -4.78
N ALA A 557 -6.88 -4.27 -3.56
CA ALA A 557 -6.25 -5.57 -3.31
C ALA A 557 -7.07 -6.72 -3.91
N LYS A 558 -8.38 -6.76 -3.68
CA LYS A 558 -9.29 -7.75 -4.28
C LYS A 558 -9.29 -7.71 -5.81
N ARG A 559 -9.37 -6.51 -6.40
CA ARG A 559 -9.33 -6.33 -7.84
C ARG A 559 -8.02 -6.83 -8.44
N SER A 560 -6.88 -6.44 -7.86
CA SER A 560 -5.55 -6.87 -8.34
C SER A 560 -5.40 -8.39 -8.31
N ARG A 561 -5.85 -9.02 -7.24
CA ARG A 561 -5.87 -10.48 -7.11
C ARG A 561 -6.82 -11.13 -8.12
N GLY A 562 -8.02 -10.59 -8.32
CA GLY A 562 -8.99 -11.09 -9.31
C GLY A 562 -8.39 -11.08 -10.71
N ILE A 563 -7.81 -9.95 -11.13
CA ILE A 563 -7.15 -9.80 -12.44
C ILE A 563 -5.96 -10.77 -12.58
N ALA A 564 -5.18 -10.95 -11.51
CA ALA A 564 -4.09 -11.94 -11.53
C ALA A 564 -4.62 -13.35 -11.79
N TRP A 565 -5.73 -13.75 -11.17
CA TRP A 565 -6.37 -15.04 -11.40
C TRP A 565 -6.99 -15.16 -12.80
N GLU A 566 -7.65 -14.11 -13.31
CA GLU A 566 -8.15 -14.05 -14.68
C GLU A 566 -7.01 -14.34 -15.68
N ASN A 567 -5.87 -13.66 -15.50
CA ASN A 567 -4.70 -13.85 -16.35
C ASN A 567 -4.11 -15.25 -16.25
N ILE A 568 -4.02 -15.81 -15.03
CA ILE A 568 -3.54 -17.18 -14.81
C ILE A 568 -4.44 -18.18 -15.56
N THR A 569 -5.74 -18.09 -15.37
CA THR A 569 -6.71 -19.02 -15.97
C THR A 569 -6.72 -18.90 -17.50
N PHE A 570 -6.74 -17.67 -18.01
CA PHE A 570 -6.74 -17.41 -19.45
C PHE A 570 -5.44 -17.87 -20.13
N ALA A 571 -4.27 -17.53 -19.54
CA ALA A 571 -2.98 -17.91 -20.08
C ALA A 571 -2.77 -19.43 -20.08
N LEU A 572 -3.10 -20.12 -18.98
CA LEU A 572 -2.96 -21.58 -18.92
C LEU A 572 -3.98 -22.29 -19.81
N GLY A 573 -5.24 -21.85 -19.81
CA GLY A 573 -6.30 -22.46 -20.61
C GLY A 573 -6.02 -22.34 -22.11
N SER A 574 -5.68 -21.16 -22.60
CA SER A 574 -5.33 -20.95 -24.01
C SER A 574 -4.10 -21.77 -24.42
N LYS A 575 -3.08 -21.84 -23.58
CA LYS A 575 -1.87 -22.64 -23.87
C LYS A 575 -2.15 -24.13 -23.96
N ILE A 576 -2.92 -24.68 -23.03
CA ILE A 576 -3.30 -26.11 -23.09
C ILE A 576 -4.01 -26.42 -24.41
N VAL A 577 -4.97 -25.59 -24.83
CA VAL A 577 -5.69 -25.77 -26.08
C VAL A 577 -4.74 -25.77 -27.27
N ILE A 578 -3.85 -24.75 -27.35
CA ILE A 578 -2.96 -24.60 -28.50
C ILE A 578 -1.87 -25.70 -28.51
N MET A 579 -1.37 -26.13 -27.34
CA MET A 579 -0.43 -27.26 -27.22
C MET A 579 -1.04 -28.56 -27.73
N VAL A 580 -2.31 -28.83 -27.41
CA VAL A 580 -3.02 -30.01 -27.92
C VAL A 580 -3.17 -29.93 -29.43
N LEU A 581 -3.60 -28.77 -29.96
CA LEU A 581 -3.73 -28.55 -31.40
C LEU A 581 -2.38 -28.70 -32.14
N GLY A 582 -1.29 -28.22 -31.56
CA GLY A 582 0.07 -28.38 -32.09
C GLY A 582 0.54 -29.83 -32.10
N ALA A 583 0.30 -30.57 -31.00
CA ALA A 583 0.67 -31.97 -30.89
C ALA A 583 -0.09 -32.87 -31.88
N VAL A 584 -1.36 -32.55 -32.16
CA VAL A 584 -2.18 -33.25 -33.18
C VAL A 584 -1.81 -32.83 -34.60
N GLY A 585 -1.06 -31.71 -34.77
CA GLY A 585 -0.65 -31.19 -36.08
C GLY A 585 -1.67 -30.28 -36.76
N LEU A 586 -2.68 -29.80 -35.98
CA LEU A 586 -3.69 -28.83 -36.47
C LEU A 586 -3.22 -27.37 -36.36
N ALA A 587 -2.20 -27.08 -35.55
CA ALA A 587 -1.60 -25.76 -35.41
C ALA A 587 -0.15 -25.78 -35.90
N GLY A 588 0.18 -24.90 -36.83
CA GLY A 588 1.56 -24.65 -37.27
C GLY A 588 2.31 -23.69 -36.34
N ILE A 589 3.64 -23.55 -36.52
CA ILE A 589 4.51 -22.68 -35.73
C ILE A 589 4.01 -21.23 -35.71
N TRP A 590 3.52 -20.72 -36.82
CA TRP A 590 2.98 -19.36 -36.93
C TRP A 590 1.78 -19.15 -36.01
N ALA A 591 0.83 -20.07 -36.01
CA ALA A 591 -0.32 -20.03 -35.10
C ALA A 591 0.12 -20.08 -33.63
N ALA A 592 1.13 -20.91 -33.33
CA ALA A 592 1.72 -21.03 -32.00
C ALA A 592 2.32 -19.72 -31.50
N VAL A 593 3.15 -19.06 -32.31
CA VAL A 593 3.82 -17.80 -31.97
C VAL A 593 2.82 -16.66 -31.86
N PHE A 594 1.87 -16.53 -32.80
CA PHE A 594 0.80 -15.53 -32.74
C PHE A 594 -0.06 -15.68 -31.49
N ALA A 595 -0.38 -16.91 -31.13
CA ALA A 595 -1.17 -17.17 -29.94
C ALA A 595 -0.40 -16.84 -28.66
N ASP A 596 0.88 -17.17 -28.56
CA ASP A 596 1.70 -16.87 -27.36
C ASP A 596 1.87 -15.37 -27.16
N VAL A 597 2.25 -14.62 -28.20
CA VAL A 597 2.40 -13.16 -28.15
C VAL A 597 1.04 -12.48 -27.94
N GLY A 598 -0.02 -12.93 -28.61
CA GLY A 598 -1.37 -12.38 -28.47
C GLY A 598 -1.94 -12.58 -27.07
N VAL A 599 -1.81 -13.78 -26.50
CA VAL A 599 -2.24 -14.08 -25.13
C VAL A 599 -1.43 -13.23 -24.12
N SER A 600 -0.12 -13.10 -24.33
CA SER A 600 0.73 -12.28 -23.47
C SER A 600 0.29 -10.81 -23.50
N LEU A 601 0.03 -10.25 -24.67
CA LEU A 601 -0.44 -8.88 -24.83
C LEU A 601 -1.81 -8.66 -24.17
N LEU A 602 -2.75 -9.57 -24.35
CA LEU A 602 -4.08 -9.49 -23.72
C LEU A 602 -3.97 -9.55 -22.18
N CYS A 603 -3.13 -10.44 -21.66
CA CYS A 603 -2.89 -10.54 -20.22
C CYS A 603 -2.23 -9.26 -19.64
N VAL A 604 -1.29 -8.64 -20.38
CA VAL A 604 -0.67 -7.36 -20.02
C VAL A 604 -1.70 -6.23 -20.01
N LEU A 605 -2.53 -6.13 -21.06
CA LEU A 605 -3.60 -5.13 -21.13
C LEU A 605 -4.63 -5.31 -20.01
N ASN A 606 -4.97 -6.55 -19.68
CA ASN A 606 -5.85 -6.86 -18.55
C ASN A 606 -5.18 -6.46 -17.20
N ALA A 607 -3.88 -6.74 -17.04
CA ALA A 607 -3.14 -6.40 -15.81
C ALA A 607 -3.14 -4.88 -15.52
N ILE A 608 -3.04 -4.04 -16.56
CA ILE A 608 -3.09 -2.57 -16.42
C ILE A 608 -4.44 -2.09 -15.86
N ARG A 609 -5.52 -2.84 -16.04
CA ARG A 609 -6.84 -2.51 -15.46
C ARG A 609 -6.83 -2.47 -13.94
N ALA A 610 -5.91 -3.17 -13.28
CA ALA A 610 -5.75 -3.10 -11.83
C ALA A 610 -5.35 -1.70 -11.34
N GLY A 611 -4.71 -0.89 -12.19
CA GLY A 611 -4.32 0.49 -11.92
C GLY A 611 -5.39 1.54 -12.22
N ARG A 612 -6.53 1.17 -12.80
CA ARG A 612 -7.64 2.09 -13.07
C ARG A 612 -8.54 2.23 -11.84
N LYS A 613 -9.11 3.44 -11.65
CA LYS A 613 -10.04 3.73 -10.54
C LYS A 613 -11.32 2.90 -10.63
#